data_c151e6586397052da8f236b4c0a8e434
#
_entry.id   c151e6586397052da8f236b4c0a8e434
#
_cell.length_a   1.000
_cell.length_b   1.000
_cell.length_c   1.000
_cell.angle_alpha   90.00
_cell.angle_beta   90.00
_cell.angle_gamma   90.00
#
_symmetry.space_group_name_H-M   'P 1'
#
loop_
_entity.id
_entity.type
_entity.pdbx_description
1 polymer ?
#
loop_
_entity_poly.entity_id
_entity_poly.type
_entity_poly.pdbx_seq_one_letter_code
_entity_poly.pdbx_strand_id
1 'polypeptide(L)'
;MEIVCILGSPRKNGNSATIAKRFCEKAETLGAKTQYFYLNELDFKGCQGCQTCKTKMDYCVVEDDLKEVLDAVRKTDILVLATPVYIGNISGQTKCFIDRTFSFSKPDFRTNPNPSRLPPGKKAVFITTQGATEEMFKEIHETFKNYFKRTGFEESYHIRGYGVRALGDAEARAELMDLAEKTAEEIMT
;
A
#
# COMPACT_ATOMS: atom_id res chain seq x y z
N MET A 1 -4.69 13.25 11.03
CA MET A 1 -3.78 12.23 10.47
C MET A 1 -3.66 12.43 8.97
N GLU A 2 -2.46 12.23 8.42
CA GLU A 2 -2.21 12.30 6.98
C GLU A 2 -2.22 10.89 6.41
N ILE A 3 -2.99 10.67 5.34
CA ILE A 3 -3.12 9.38 4.65
C ILE A 3 -2.52 9.50 3.25
N VAL A 4 -1.67 8.57 2.88
CA VAL A 4 -1.25 8.37 1.48
C VAL A 4 -1.91 7.10 0.96
N CYS A 5 -2.75 7.25 -0.06
CA CYS A 5 -3.46 6.16 -0.71
C CYS A 5 -2.84 5.85 -2.07
N ILE A 6 -2.21 4.68 -2.18
CA ILE A 6 -1.56 4.21 -3.40
C ILE A 6 -2.45 3.18 -4.09
N LEU A 7 -2.86 3.50 -5.32
CA LEU A 7 -3.74 2.71 -6.16
C LEU A 7 -2.94 2.02 -7.26
N GLY A 8 -2.68 0.73 -7.07
CA GLY A 8 -1.86 -0.09 -7.98
C GLY A 8 -2.67 -0.81 -9.07
N SER A 9 -3.96 -0.54 -9.21
CA SER A 9 -4.76 -1.07 -10.32
C SER A 9 -4.56 -0.25 -11.58
N PRO A 10 -4.44 -0.88 -12.78
CA PRO A 10 -4.50 -0.15 -14.05
C PRO A 10 -5.90 0.43 -14.32
N ARG A 11 -6.92 -0.04 -13.62
CA ARG A 11 -8.29 0.49 -13.70
C ARG A 11 -8.50 1.52 -12.60
N LYS A 12 -8.67 2.79 -12.96
CA LYS A 12 -8.85 3.91 -12.02
C LYS A 12 -10.01 3.72 -11.03
N ASN A 13 -11.09 3.09 -11.50
CA ASN A 13 -12.28 2.73 -10.70
C ASN A 13 -12.40 1.20 -10.54
N GLY A 14 -11.27 0.50 -10.45
CA GLY A 14 -11.25 -0.94 -10.20
C GLY A 14 -11.66 -1.29 -8.77
N ASN A 15 -12.03 -2.55 -8.53
CA ASN A 15 -12.55 -2.99 -7.24
C ASN A 15 -11.64 -2.65 -6.04
N SER A 16 -10.32 -2.79 -6.17
CA SER A 16 -9.39 -2.41 -5.09
C SER A 16 -9.37 -0.91 -4.82
N ALA A 17 -9.48 -0.10 -5.87
CA ALA A 17 -9.57 1.36 -5.72
C ALA A 17 -10.89 1.79 -5.08
N THR A 18 -12.00 1.12 -5.38
CA THR A 18 -13.32 1.37 -4.77
C THR A 18 -13.27 1.13 -3.26
N ILE A 19 -12.71 0.00 -2.82
CA ILE A 19 -12.56 -0.30 -1.39
C ILE A 19 -11.66 0.73 -0.70
N ALA A 20 -10.53 1.09 -1.34
CA ALA A 20 -9.60 2.07 -0.78
C ALA A 20 -10.21 3.47 -0.64
N LYS A 21 -10.98 3.90 -1.65
CA LYS A 21 -11.71 5.17 -1.60
C LYS A 21 -12.73 5.18 -0.46
N ARG A 22 -13.51 4.11 -0.29
CA ARG A 22 -14.47 3.98 0.82
C ARG A 22 -13.79 4.11 2.18
N PHE A 23 -12.64 3.46 2.38
CA PHE A 23 -11.83 3.62 3.58
C PHE A 23 -11.40 5.07 3.78
N CYS A 24 -10.83 5.70 2.75
CA CYS A 24 -10.31 7.07 2.84
C CYS A 24 -11.43 8.09 3.07
N GLU A 25 -12.56 7.98 2.38
CA GLU A 25 -13.74 8.82 2.56
C GLU A 25 -14.25 8.77 4.00
N LYS A 26 -14.30 7.57 4.59
CA LYS A 26 -14.70 7.41 5.99
C LYS A 26 -13.66 8.05 6.92
N ALA A 27 -12.37 7.81 6.71
CA ALA A 27 -11.30 8.42 7.50
C ALA A 27 -11.33 9.96 7.42
N GLU A 28 -11.66 10.53 6.26
CA GLU A 28 -11.80 11.97 6.07
C GLU A 28 -12.97 12.55 6.89
N THR A 29 -14.08 11.81 7.02
CA THR A 29 -15.17 12.22 7.94
C THR A 29 -14.74 12.23 9.41
N LEU A 30 -13.66 11.50 9.74
CA LEU A 30 -13.05 11.46 11.07
C LEU A 30 -11.84 12.40 11.21
N GLY A 31 -11.62 13.28 10.23
CA GLY A 31 -10.61 14.35 10.28
C GLY A 31 -9.27 14.03 9.66
N ALA A 32 -9.13 12.93 8.92
CA ALA A 32 -7.93 12.66 8.13
C ALA A 32 -7.87 13.54 6.87
N LYS A 33 -6.66 13.65 6.29
CA LYS A 33 -6.43 14.22 4.95
C LYS A 33 -5.78 13.16 4.07
N THR A 34 -6.33 12.93 2.89
CA THR A 34 -5.85 11.89 1.97
C THR A 34 -5.20 12.48 0.72
N GLN A 35 -4.00 11.98 0.41
CA GLN A 35 -3.35 12.18 -0.89
C GLN A 35 -3.40 10.88 -1.68
N TYR A 36 -3.89 10.94 -2.92
CA TYR A 36 -4.02 9.77 -3.80
C TYR A 36 -2.93 9.73 -4.87
N PHE A 37 -2.36 8.55 -5.07
CA PHE A 37 -1.43 8.27 -6.17
C PHE A 37 -1.92 7.07 -6.99
N TYR A 38 -2.13 7.30 -8.28
CA TYR A 38 -2.52 6.26 -9.24
C TYR A 38 -1.27 5.78 -9.98
N LEU A 39 -0.70 4.65 -9.55
CA LEU A 39 0.59 4.18 -10.10
C LEU A 39 0.58 4.00 -11.62
N ASN A 40 -0.57 3.67 -12.21
CA ASN A 40 -0.69 3.48 -13.66
C ASN A 40 -0.67 4.81 -14.46
N GLU A 41 -0.78 5.95 -13.79
CA GLU A 41 -0.73 7.28 -14.41
C GLU A 41 0.66 7.93 -14.28
N LEU A 42 1.60 7.28 -13.59
CA LEU A 42 2.95 7.77 -13.34
C LEU A 42 3.95 7.12 -14.30
N ASP A 43 4.94 7.90 -14.74
CA ASP A 43 6.10 7.38 -15.48
C ASP A 43 7.24 7.08 -14.51
N PHE A 44 7.46 5.79 -14.24
CA PHE A 44 8.49 5.36 -13.30
C PHE A 44 9.03 3.97 -13.60
N LYS A 45 10.22 3.71 -13.05
CA LYS A 45 10.89 2.41 -13.13
C LYS A 45 10.91 1.72 -11.77
N GLY A 46 10.95 0.40 -11.79
CA GLY A 46 11.23 -0.41 -10.60
C GLY A 46 12.64 -0.15 -10.04
N CYS A 47 12.97 -0.80 -8.92
CA CYS A 47 14.30 -0.68 -8.31
C CYS A 47 15.40 -1.14 -9.28
N GLN A 48 16.42 -0.29 -9.47
CA GLN A 48 17.55 -0.56 -10.38
C GLN A 48 18.70 -1.32 -9.69
N GLY A 49 18.57 -1.71 -8.42
CA GLY A 49 19.61 -2.44 -7.67
C GLY A 49 20.91 -1.67 -7.47
N CYS A 50 20.92 -0.37 -7.66
CA CYS A 50 22.13 0.46 -7.63
C CYS A 50 22.80 0.60 -6.25
N GLN A 51 22.13 0.16 -5.19
CA GLN A 51 22.58 0.19 -3.79
C GLN A 51 22.93 1.60 -3.24
N THR A 52 22.71 2.67 -3.98
CA THR A 52 23.09 4.04 -3.55
C THR A 52 22.35 4.42 -2.27
N CYS A 53 21.09 3.99 -2.10
CA CYS A 53 20.32 4.18 -0.87
C CYS A 53 20.87 3.42 0.35
N LYS A 54 21.89 2.55 0.19
CA LYS A 54 22.56 1.84 1.27
C LYS A 54 23.98 2.32 1.52
N THR A 55 24.57 3.06 0.57
CA THR A 55 26.00 3.39 0.62
C THR A 55 26.27 4.88 0.71
N LYS A 56 25.44 5.72 0.07
CA LYS A 56 25.71 7.17 -0.06
C LYS A 56 24.55 8.05 0.38
N MET A 57 23.32 7.59 0.18
CA MET A 57 22.10 8.37 0.43
C MET A 57 21.16 7.59 1.34
N ASP A 58 20.18 8.26 1.93
CA ASP A 58 19.12 7.66 2.75
C ASP A 58 17.77 7.58 2.01
N TYR A 59 17.74 7.95 0.73
CA TYR A 59 16.58 7.92 -0.17
C TYR A 59 16.91 7.24 -1.50
N CYS A 60 15.88 6.99 -2.32
CA CYS A 60 16.06 6.44 -3.66
C CYS A 60 16.46 7.54 -4.65
N VAL A 61 17.60 7.35 -5.34
CA VAL A 61 18.20 8.34 -6.24
C VAL A 61 17.65 8.29 -7.68
N VAL A 62 16.75 7.39 -7.99
CA VAL A 62 16.15 7.33 -9.33
C VAL A 62 15.17 8.47 -9.47
N GLU A 63 15.46 9.37 -10.40
CA GLU A 63 14.65 10.54 -10.70
C GLU A 63 13.53 10.13 -11.66
N ASP A 64 12.32 10.01 -11.14
CA ASP A 64 11.08 9.71 -11.83
C ASP A 64 9.89 10.10 -10.94
N ASP A 65 8.64 9.94 -11.43
CA ASP A 65 7.43 10.35 -10.71
C ASP A 65 7.27 9.62 -9.35
N LEU A 66 7.89 8.46 -9.17
CA LEU A 66 7.82 7.72 -7.91
C LEU A 66 8.57 8.39 -6.76
N LYS A 67 9.43 9.35 -7.04
CA LYS A 67 10.13 10.12 -6.01
C LYS A 67 9.16 10.86 -5.10
N GLU A 68 8.17 11.55 -5.68
CA GLU A 68 7.13 12.23 -4.90
C GLU A 68 6.32 11.26 -4.05
N VAL A 69 5.95 10.10 -4.60
CA VAL A 69 5.22 9.05 -3.87
C VAL A 69 6.01 8.55 -2.66
N LEU A 70 7.30 8.25 -2.85
CA LEU A 70 8.17 7.79 -1.76
C LEU A 70 8.33 8.85 -0.67
N ASP A 71 8.45 10.12 -1.05
CA ASP A 71 8.57 11.23 -0.10
C ASP A 71 7.25 11.46 0.67
N ALA A 72 6.10 11.30 0.01
CA ALA A 72 4.79 11.35 0.66
C ALA A 72 4.64 10.20 1.68
N VAL A 73 5.02 8.98 1.33
CA VAL A 73 4.98 7.82 2.25
C VAL A 73 5.90 8.01 3.47
N ARG A 74 7.03 8.68 3.33
CA ARG A 74 7.89 9.00 4.47
C ARG A 74 7.20 9.89 5.50
N LYS A 75 6.31 10.77 5.05
CA LYS A 75 5.64 11.79 5.89
C LYS A 75 4.28 11.35 6.42
N THR A 76 3.60 10.43 5.72
CA THR A 76 2.25 9.98 6.09
C THR A 76 2.19 9.29 7.45
N ASP A 77 1.06 9.35 8.13
CA ASP A 77 0.75 8.55 9.31
C ASP A 77 0.24 7.16 8.91
N ILE A 78 -0.59 7.11 7.86
CA ILE A 78 -1.23 5.88 7.38
C ILE A 78 -0.95 5.69 5.89
N LEU A 79 -0.41 4.54 5.52
CA LEU A 79 -0.29 4.09 4.14
C LEU A 79 -1.44 3.18 3.78
N VAL A 80 -2.28 3.56 2.81
CA VAL A 80 -3.24 2.67 2.16
C VAL A 80 -2.64 2.17 0.85
N LEU A 81 -2.43 0.87 0.74
CA LEU A 81 -1.91 0.23 -0.46
C LEU A 81 -2.96 -0.71 -1.05
N ALA A 82 -3.55 -0.33 -2.18
CA ALA A 82 -4.61 -1.10 -2.83
C ALA A 82 -4.15 -1.66 -4.18
N THR A 83 -4.32 -2.97 -4.39
CA THR A 83 -3.85 -3.66 -5.59
C THR A 83 -4.77 -4.82 -5.98
N PRO A 84 -4.99 -5.08 -7.28
CA PRO A 84 -5.55 -6.35 -7.71
C PRO A 84 -4.51 -7.47 -7.59
N VAL A 85 -4.98 -8.70 -7.42
CA VAL A 85 -4.16 -9.91 -7.52
C VAL A 85 -4.15 -10.37 -8.98
N TYR A 86 -2.97 -10.31 -9.60
CA TYR A 86 -2.73 -10.78 -10.97
C TYR A 86 -1.70 -11.93 -10.94
N ILE A 87 -2.07 -13.05 -11.55
CA ILE A 87 -1.22 -14.26 -11.62
C ILE A 87 -0.64 -14.62 -10.23
N GLY A 88 -1.51 -14.62 -9.21
CA GLY A 88 -1.14 -15.02 -7.85
C GLY A 88 -0.30 -14.01 -7.06
N ASN A 89 -0.17 -12.76 -7.53
CA ASN A 89 0.60 -11.75 -6.82
C ASN A 89 -0.03 -10.35 -7.01
N ILE A 90 0.55 -9.34 -6.34
CA ILE A 90 0.19 -7.93 -6.55
C ILE A 90 0.47 -7.52 -8.00
N SER A 91 -0.16 -6.44 -8.47
CA SER A 91 0.08 -5.92 -9.82
C SER A 91 1.55 -5.50 -10.03
N GLY A 92 2.02 -5.51 -11.27
CA GLY A 92 3.39 -5.13 -11.63
C GLY A 92 3.74 -3.70 -11.17
N GLN A 93 2.83 -2.74 -11.34
CA GLN A 93 3.01 -1.36 -10.88
C GLN A 93 3.21 -1.29 -9.36
N THR A 94 2.38 -2.03 -8.60
CA THR A 94 2.52 -2.12 -7.15
C THR A 94 3.86 -2.75 -6.77
N LYS A 95 4.29 -3.80 -7.49
CA LYS A 95 5.58 -4.45 -7.21
C LYS A 95 6.76 -3.52 -7.46
N CYS A 96 6.72 -2.75 -8.55
CA CYS A 96 7.76 -1.75 -8.84
C CYS A 96 7.86 -0.68 -7.73
N PHE A 97 6.70 -0.20 -7.21
CA PHE A 97 6.68 0.70 -6.05
C PHE A 97 7.29 0.02 -4.80
N ILE A 98 6.85 -1.19 -4.46
CA ILE A 98 7.34 -1.95 -3.31
C ILE A 98 8.86 -2.13 -3.36
N ASP A 99 9.42 -2.48 -4.51
CA ASP A 99 10.87 -2.65 -4.65
C ASP A 99 11.65 -1.35 -4.42
N ARG A 100 11.07 -0.19 -4.74
CA ARG A 100 11.66 1.12 -4.50
C ARG A 100 11.64 1.53 -3.02
N THR A 101 10.70 1.00 -2.22
CA THR A 101 10.67 1.21 -0.77
C THR A 101 11.84 0.55 -0.03
N PHE A 102 12.68 -0.25 -0.71
CA PHE A 102 13.95 -0.69 -0.16
C PHE A 102 14.79 0.49 0.37
N SER A 103 14.63 1.68 -0.18
CA SER A 103 15.26 2.91 0.33
C SER A 103 14.83 3.29 1.75
N PHE A 104 13.71 2.77 2.25
CA PHE A 104 13.25 3.01 3.62
C PHE A 104 13.99 2.17 4.67
N SER A 105 14.75 1.17 4.26
CA SER A 105 15.55 0.36 5.19
C SER A 105 16.96 0.95 5.35
N LYS A 106 17.51 0.85 6.56
CA LYS A 106 18.90 1.22 6.89
C LYS A 106 19.90 0.28 6.18
N PRO A 107 21.18 0.65 6.06
CA PRO A 107 22.21 -0.21 5.44
C PRO A 107 22.35 -1.56 6.15
N ASP A 108 22.32 -1.58 7.45
CA ASP A 108 22.46 -2.72 8.35
C ASP A 108 21.15 -3.43 8.71
N PHE A 109 20.09 -3.26 7.88
CA PHE A 109 18.72 -3.71 8.15
C PHE A 109 18.58 -5.21 8.48
N ARG A 110 19.58 -6.04 8.19
CA ARG A 110 19.58 -7.48 8.49
C ARG A 110 19.90 -7.79 9.94
N THR A 111 20.69 -6.94 10.59
CA THR A 111 21.19 -7.12 11.96
C THR A 111 20.68 -6.06 12.92
N ASN A 112 20.16 -4.95 12.39
CA ASN A 112 19.65 -3.83 13.19
C ASN A 112 18.27 -4.15 13.76
N PRO A 113 18.06 -4.06 15.07
CA PRO A 113 16.75 -4.26 15.68
C PRO A 113 15.70 -3.21 15.22
N ASN A 114 16.17 -2.04 14.78
CA ASN A 114 15.36 -0.96 14.20
C ASN A 114 15.75 -0.73 12.74
N PRO A 115 15.35 -1.62 11.80
CA PRO A 115 15.85 -1.63 10.43
C PRO A 115 15.29 -0.49 9.56
N SER A 116 14.19 0.13 9.98
CA SER A 116 13.51 1.18 9.21
C SER A 116 14.12 2.57 9.41
N ARG A 117 14.06 3.39 8.36
CA ARG A 117 14.28 4.83 8.40
C ARG A 117 13.00 5.64 8.57
N LEU A 118 11.84 4.98 8.48
CA LEU A 118 10.57 5.64 8.72
C LEU A 118 10.42 5.98 10.21
N PRO A 119 9.79 7.11 10.53
CA PRO A 119 9.42 7.42 11.90
C PRO A 119 8.51 6.33 12.50
N PRO A 120 8.55 6.13 13.84
CA PRO A 120 7.65 5.19 14.52
C PRO A 120 6.19 5.65 14.46
N GLY A 121 5.27 4.75 14.83
CA GLY A 121 3.83 5.03 14.94
C GLY A 121 3.06 4.97 13.60
N LYS A 122 3.73 4.60 12.49
CA LYS A 122 3.05 4.49 11.20
C LYS A 122 2.22 3.21 11.11
N LYS A 123 1.03 3.35 10.49
CA LYS A 123 0.10 2.25 10.24
C LYS A 123 -0.06 1.99 8.74
N ALA A 124 -0.43 0.77 8.37
CA ALA A 124 -0.69 0.42 6.97
C ALA A 124 -2.05 -0.26 6.80
N VAL A 125 -2.73 0.01 5.70
CA VAL A 125 -3.91 -0.71 5.25
C VAL A 125 -3.61 -1.36 3.91
N PHE A 126 -3.63 -2.68 3.87
CA PHE A 126 -3.37 -3.44 2.65
C PHE A 126 -4.66 -4.00 2.09
N ILE A 127 -5.02 -3.56 0.90
CA ILE A 127 -6.27 -3.92 0.23
C ILE A 127 -5.94 -4.71 -1.01
N THR A 128 -6.44 -5.96 -1.09
CA THR A 128 -6.31 -6.77 -2.30
C THR A 128 -7.67 -7.17 -2.84
N THR A 129 -7.76 -7.28 -4.17
CA THR A 129 -8.95 -7.82 -4.84
C THR A 129 -8.59 -8.89 -5.84
N GLN A 130 -9.38 -9.95 -5.89
CA GLN A 130 -9.18 -11.09 -6.79
C GLN A 130 -10.51 -11.62 -7.33
N GLY A 131 -10.47 -12.09 -8.57
CA GLY A 131 -11.61 -12.81 -9.18
C GLY A 131 -11.70 -14.28 -8.75
N ALA A 132 -10.68 -14.78 -8.05
CA ALA A 132 -10.62 -16.14 -7.52
C ALA A 132 -11.42 -16.28 -6.22
N THR A 133 -11.60 -17.53 -5.78
CA THR A 133 -12.28 -17.85 -4.52
C THR A 133 -11.47 -17.41 -3.30
N GLU A 134 -12.10 -17.42 -2.14
CA GLU A 134 -11.47 -17.06 -0.87
C GLU A 134 -10.24 -17.92 -0.53
N GLU A 135 -10.26 -19.19 -0.91
CA GLU A 135 -9.18 -20.13 -0.60
C GLU A 135 -7.86 -19.84 -1.31
N MET A 136 -7.93 -19.15 -2.46
CA MET A 136 -6.73 -18.88 -3.27
C MET A 136 -6.01 -17.62 -2.82
N PHE A 137 -4.67 -17.64 -2.86
CA PHE A 137 -3.78 -16.49 -2.64
C PHE A 137 -3.82 -15.87 -1.24
N LYS A 138 -4.16 -16.66 -0.21
CA LYS A 138 -4.14 -16.21 1.20
C LYS A 138 -2.75 -15.80 1.68
N GLU A 139 -1.72 -16.45 1.15
CA GLU A 139 -0.30 -16.22 1.48
C GLU A 139 0.20 -14.81 1.15
N ILE A 140 -0.48 -14.10 0.24
CA ILE A 140 -0.13 -12.71 -0.11
C ILE A 140 -0.21 -11.83 1.14
N HIS A 141 -1.25 -11.98 1.95
CA HIS A 141 -1.45 -11.18 3.15
C HIS A 141 -0.35 -11.40 4.19
N GLU A 142 0.05 -12.65 4.44
CA GLU A 142 1.15 -12.95 5.35
C GLU A 142 2.49 -12.40 4.86
N THR A 143 2.73 -12.49 3.55
CA THR A 143 3.94 -11.91 2.93
C THR A 143 3.99 -10.41 3.16
N PHE A 144 2.88 -9.69 2.94
CA PHE A 144 2.83 -8.24 3.07
C PHE A 144 2.77 -7.76 4.52
N LYS A 145 2.20 -8.52 5.44
CA LYS A 145 2.29 -8.25 6.88
C LYS A 145 3.75 -8.19 7.34
N ASN A 146 4.56 -9.16 6.92
CA ASN A 146 5.99 -9.18 7.20
C ASN A 146 6.73 -8.01 6.51
N TYR A 147 6.35 -7.67 5.28
CA TYR A 147 6.89 -6.52 4.56
C TYR A 147 6.64 -5.21 5.32
N PHE A 148 5.39 -4.93 5.71
CA PHE A 148 5.03 -3.71 6.43
C PHE A 148 5.81 -3.59 7.74
N LYS A 149 5.83 -4.66 8.55
CA LYS A 149 6.59 -4.68 9.81
C LYS A 149 8.07 -4.37 9.60
N ARG A 150 8.72 -4.98 8.61
CA ARG A 150 10.14 -4.75 8.30
C ARG A 150 10.41 -3.36 7.74
N THR A 151 9.43 -2.76 7.05
CA THR A 151 9.54 -1.42 6.47
C THR A 151 9.32 -0.33 7.52
N GLY A 152 8.71 -0.64 8.67
CA GLY A 152 8.52 0.30 9.78
C GLY A 152 7.07 0.72 10.00
N PHE A 153 6.12 -0.03 9.45
CA PHE A 153 4.71 0.10 9.82
C PHE A 153 4.43 -0.82 11.01
N GLU A 154 4.08 -0.24 12.15
CA GLU A 154 3.93 -0.97 13.42
C GLU A 154 2.69 -1.85 13.41
N GLU A 155 1.61 -1.34 12.82
CA GLU A 155 0.36 -2.05 12.65
C GLU A 155 -0.01 -2.14 11.17
N SER A 156 -0.61 -3.27 10.79
CA SER A 156 -1.15 -3.44 9.43
C SER A 156 -2.51 -4.10 9.45
N TYR A 157 -3.45 -3.48 8.75
CA TYR A 157 -4.82 -3.92 8.55
C TYR A 157 -4.98 -4.48 7.14
N HIS A 158 -5.76 -5.52 6.99
CA HIS A 158 -5.87 -6.23 5.72
C HIS A 158 -7.33 -6.37 5.30
N ILE A 159 -7.68 -5.82 4.13
CA ILE A 159 -8.99 -5.98 3.51
C ILE A 159 -8.84 -6.78 2.24
N ARG A 160 -9.58 -7.88 2.15
CA ARG A 160 -9.47 -8.82 1.04
C ARG A 160 -10.81 -9.00 0.34
N GLY A 161 -10.94 -8.49 -0.89
CA GLY A 161 -12.08 -8.75 -1.76
C GLY A 161 -11.81 -9.94 -2.68
N TYR A 162 -12.53 -11.04 -2.49
CA TYR A 162 -12.47 -12.22 -3.36
C TYR A 162 -13.75 -12.39 -4.17
N GLY A 163 -13.69 -13.09 -5.30
CA GLY A 163 -14.84 -13.27 -6.19
C GLY A 163 -15.30 -11.98 -6.89
N VAL A 164 -14.44 -10.94 -6.96
CA VAL A 164 -14.75 -9.66 -7.59
C VAL A 164 -13.93 -9.49 -8.88
N ARG A 165 -14.60 -9.41 -10.04
CA ARG A 165 -13.97 -9.37 -11.38
C ARG A 165 -14.39 -8.16 -12.20
N ALA A 166 -15.70 -7.95 -12.33
CA ALA A 166 -16.25 -6.83 -13.09
C ALA A 166 -16.10 -5.52 -12.30
N LEU A 167 -16.16 -4.41 -13.00
CA LEU A 167 -16.25 -3.09 -12.34
C LEU A 167 -17.56 -3.04 -11.55
N GLY A 168 -17.49 -2.53 -10.33
CA GLY A 168 -18.63 -2.42 -9.43
C GLY A 168 -18.89 -3.66 -8.56
N ASP A 169 -18.25 -4.81 -8.81
CA ASP A 169 -18.47 -6.01 -7.99
C ASP A 169 -18.17 -5.77 -6.52
N ALA A 170 -17.11 -5.02 -6.19
CA ALA A 170 -16.78 -4.72 -4.81
C ALA A 170 -17.80 -3.75 -4.17
N GLU A 171 -18.25 -2.76 -4.92
CA GLU A 171 -19.25 -1.79 -4.47
C GLU A 171 -20.61 -2.45 -4.18
N ALA A 172 -20.99 -3.43 -4.99
CA ALA A 172 -22.22 -4.21 -4.79
C ALA A 172 -22.18 -5.11 -3.55
N ARG A 173 -21.02 -5.28 -2.91
CA ARG A 173 -20.84 -6.11 -1.72
C ARG A 173 -20.77 -5.25 -0.46
N ALA A 174 -21.92 -5.07 0.17
CA ALA A 174 -22.07 -4.24 1.37
C ALA A 174 -21.03 -4.62 2.46
N GLU A 175 -20.77 -5.92 2.65
CA GLU A 175 -19.82 -6.40 3.66
C GLU A 175 -18.37 -5.91 3.41
N LEU A 176 -17.96 -5.71 2.16
CA LEU A 176 -16.63 -5.15 1.86
C LEU A 176 -16.58 -3.63 2.13
N MET A 177 -17.66 -2.93 1.82
CA MET A 177 -17.76 -1.50 2.09
C MET A 177 -17.82 -1.23 3.59
N ASP A 178 -18.62 -1.99 4.32
CA ASP A 178 -18.72 -1.92 5.79
C ASP A 178 -17.38 -2.26 6.46
N LEU A 179 -16.65 -3.26 5.93
CA LEU A 179 -15.32 -3.62 6.46
C LEU A 179 -14.33 -2.47 6.26
N ALA A 180 -14.37 -1.81 5.10
CA ALA A 180 -13.51 -0.66 4.83
C ALA A 180 -13.79 0.50 5.81
N GLU A 181 -15.06 0.82 6.06
CA GLU A 181 -15.45 1.87 7.00
C GLU A 181 -15.08 1.52 8.45
N LYS A 182 -15.37 0.30 8.90
CA LYS A 182 -14.99 -0.17 10.25
C LYS A 182 -13.47 -0.14 10.46
N THR A 183 -12.70 -0.53 9.43
CA THR A 183 -11.24 -0.45 9.50
C THR A 183 -10.77 1.01 9.63
N ALA A 184 -11.43 1.96 8.94
CA ALA A 184 -11.13 3.37 9.08
C ALA A 184 -11.46 3.88 10.50
N GLU A 185 -12.61 3.50 11.06
CA GLU A 185 -12.99 3.86 12.44
C GLU A 185 -11.97 3.31 13.45
N GLU A 186 -11.56 2.06 13.31
CA GLU A 186 -10.58 1.42 14.22
C GLU A 186 -9.22 2.10 14.17
N ILE A 187 -8.72 2.43 12.98
CA ILE A 187 -7.37 2.98 12.82
C ILE A 187 -7.28 4.45 13.21
N MET A 188 -8.41 5.18 13.20
CA MET A 188 -8.51 6.60 13.53
C MET A 188 -8.72 6.88 15.04
N THR A 189 -9.03 5.84 15.82
CA THR A 189 -9.12 5.92 17.29
C THR A 189 -7.76 5.75 17.93
#